data_bcc27688f7a0a6733f0a005620d601ae
#
_entry.id   bcc27688f7a0a6733f0a005620d601ae
#
_cell.length_a   1.000
_cell.length_b   1.000
_cell.length_c   1.000
_cell.angle_alpha   90.00
_cell.angle_beta   90.00
_cell.angle_gamma   90.00
#
_symmetry.space_group_name_H-M   'P 1'
#
loop_
_entity.id
_entity.type
_entity.pdbx_description
1 polymer ?
#
loop_
_entity_poly.entity_id
_entity_poly.type
_entity_poly.pdbx_seq_one_letter_code
_entity_poly.pdbx_strand_id
1 'polypeptide(L)'
;TGNYATRELETFYIWNTATDLATFKQGLQFFDFGSQNWGYADVLGNIAYFASGEFPIREDLDAGTLHGNPPYLVRDGTGGNEWKPLGGPQPADQAVPYEVVPFAQVPQIENPAAHWWVNANNDPIGNTADNDPLDEALAGTGPYLSPGYDEFRAARITELIKSELNLIPTPPGTPPGDGVISMADMERMQADVNQMEGKRLAPYFVGAVDRAGLGGAPAALSSLLNPTIIDARNRLASWTYNAPAGFDTPGDPGTPTAQELVDSVATTIYNVAVGRLMNRTFDARLAAEGIGYRQGTTEGVRGLIRVLSRVPFTG
;
A
#
# COMPACT_ATOMS: atom_id res chain seq x y z
N THR A 1 -7.00 -16.76 18.25
CA THR A 1 -7.14 -17.17 16.83
C THR A 1 -6.18 -18.24 16.44
N GLY A 2 -5.11 -18.59 16.83
CA GLY A 2 -4.21 -19.68 16.44
C GLY A 2 -4.49 -21.02 17.13
N ASN A 3 -5.68 -21.22 17.66
CA ASN A 3 -6.01 -22.40 18.48
C ASN A 3 -6.73 -23.50 17.70
N TYR A 4 -7.04 -23.28 16.43
CA TYR A 4 -7.80 -24.21 15.60
C TYR A 4 -6.87 -24.98 14.68
N ALA A 5 -7.18 -26.24 14.43
CA ALA A 5 -6.53 -27.00 13.38
C ALA A 5 -6.94 -26.44 12.01
N THR A 6 -5.97 -26.21 11.15
CA THR A 6 -6.12 -25.57 9.84
C THR A 6 -5.72 -26.53 8.73
N ARG A 7 -6.13 -26.25 7.50
CA ARG A 7 -6.07 -27.20 6.39
C ARG A 7 -5.12 -26.77 5.26
N GLU A 8 -4.20 -25.82 5.50
CA GLU A 8 -3.30 -25.29 4.46
C GLU A 8 -2.48 -26.38 3.75
N LEU A 9 -2.19 -27.48 4.42
CA LEU A 9 -1.51 -28.62 3.78
C LEU A 9 -2.35 -29.25 2.67
N GLU A 10 -3.68 -29.25 2.81
CA GLU A 10 -4.59 -29.71 1.75
C GLU A 10 -4.53 -28.79 0.54
N THR A 11 -4.45 -27.48 0.74
CA THR A 11 -4.23 -26.51 -0.33
C THR A 11 -2.99 -26.88 -1.15
N PHE A 12 -1.85 -27.06 -0.49
CA PHE A 12 -0.59 -27.40 -1.17
C PHE A 12 -0.64 -28.76 -1.85
N TYR A 13 -1.31 -29.74 -1.27
CA TYR A 13 -1.50 -31.05 -1.89
C TYR A 13 -2.30 -30.93 -3.19
N ILE A 14 -3.42 -30.20 -3.18
CA ILE A 14 -4.24 -29.96 -4.36
C ILE A 14 -3.43 -29.21 -5.43
N TRP A 15 -2.69 -28.17 -5.05
CA TRP A 15 -1.90 -27.40 -6.02
C TRP A 15 -0.78 -28.17 -6.67
N ASN A 16 -0.15 -29.10 -5.97
CA ASN A 16 0.86 -29.98 -6.57
C ASN A 16 0.31 -30.87 -7.69
N THR A 17 -1.00 -31.06 -7.75
CA THR A 17 -1.70 -31.86 -8.74
C THR A 17 -2.64 -31.03 -9.63
N ALA A 18 -2.74 -29.73 -9.40
CA ALA A 18 -3.59 -28.84 -10.17
C ALA A 18 -3.10 -28.71 -11.61
N THR A 19 -4.03 -28.83 -12.56
CA THR A 19 -3.77 -28.76 -14.01
C THR A 19 -4.41 -27.53 -14.67
N ASP A 20 -5.23 -26.80 -13.92
CA ASP A 20 -5.99 -25.65 -14.42
C ASP A 20 -6.38 -24.67 -13.28
N LEU A 21 -6.91 -23.51 -13.68
CA LEU A 21 -7.38 -22.48 -12.77
C LEU A 21 -8.49 -22.98 -11.81
N ALA A 22 -9.39 -23.84 -12.30
CA ALA A 22 -10.49 -24.34 -11.47
C ALA A 22 -9.97 -25.20 -10.32
N THR A 23 -9.04 -26.12 -10.60
CA THR A 23 -8.40 -26.95 -9.58
C THR A 23 -7.54 -26.14 -8.63
N PHE A 24 -6.81 -25.13 -9.13
CA PHE A 24 -6.07 -24.19 -8.28
C PHE A 24 -7.01 -23.47 -7.31
N LYS A 25 -8.11 -22.90 -7.83
CA LYS A 25 -9.14 -22.21 -7.04
C LYS A 25 -9.79 -23.11 -6.00
N GLN A 26 -10.01 -24.40 -6.32
CA GLN A 26 -10.52 -25.37 -5.36
C GLN A 26 -9.58 -25.51 -4.15
N GLY A 27 -8.27 -25.57 -4.37
CA GLY A 27 -7.28 -25.64 -3.30
C GLY A 27 -7.33 -24.42 -2.36
N LEU A 28 -7.63 -23.23 -2.86
CA LEU A 28 -7.70 -22.01 -2.04
C LEU A 28 -8.74 -22.06 -0.93
N GLN A 29 -9.80 -22.87 -1.07
CA GLN A 29 -10.84 -23.02 -0.06
C GLN A 29 -10.38 -23.75 1.21
N PHE A 30 -9.19 -24.33 1.17
CA PHE A 30 -8.56 -24.98 2.32
C PHE A 30 -7.45 -24.10 2.96
N PHE A 31 -7.23 -22.89 2.43
CA PHE A 31 -6.27 -21.97 3.03
C PHE A 31 -6.98 -21.14 4.10
N ASP A 32 -7.04 -21.66 5.32
CA ASP A 32 -7.90 -21.17 6.39
C ASP A 32 -7.29 -19.98 7.13
N PHE A 33 -6.03 -20.10 7.51
CA PHE A 33 -5.38 -19.14 8.40
C PHE A 33 -4.09 -18.55 7.80
N GLY A 34 -3.77 -17.33 8.23
CA GLY A 34 -2.58 -16.63 7.75
C GLY A 34 -2.81 -15.80 6.51
N SER A 35 -4.06 -15.65 6.08
CA SER A 35 -4.54 -14.83 4.97
C SER A 35 -3.46 -14.36 3.99
N GLN A 36 -3.46 -14.88 2.78
CA GLN A 36 -2.46 -14.60 1.77
C GLN A 36 -3.09 -14.06 0.48
N ASN A 37 -2.25 -13.38 -0.29
CA ASN A 37 -2.56 -12.97 -1.66
C ASN A 37 -1.89 -13.95 -2.64
N TRP A 38 -2.66 -14.51 -3.56
CA TRP A 38 -2.21 -15.51 -4.50
C TRP A 38 -2.35 -15.02 -5.94
N GLY A 39 -1.30 -15.21 -6.72
CA GLY A 39 -1.30 -14.97 -8.15
C GLY A 39 -1.28 -16.28 -8.90
N TYR A 40 -2.09 -16.38 -9.95
CA TYR A 40 -2.14 -17.51 -10.87
C TYR A 40 -1.86 -17.05 -12.30
N ALA A 41 -1.10 -17.85 -13.03
CA ALA A 41 -0.97 -17.75 -14.47
C ALA A 41 -0.74 -19.15 -15.08
N ASP A 42 -1.25 -19.39 -16.27
CA ASP A 42 -1.07 -20.65 -16.98
C ASP A 42 -0.68 -20.46 -18.45
N VAL A 43 -0.31 -21.58 -19.09
CA VAL A 43 0.09 -21.59 -20.50
C VAL A 43 -1.07 -21.35 -21.48
N LEU A 44 -2.31 -21.36 -21.00
CA LEU A 44 -3.49 -21.05 -21.79
C LEU A 44 -3.80 -19.54 -21.79
N GLY A 45 -3.01 -18.76 -21.05
CA GLY A 45 -3.15 -17.30 -20.92
C GLY A 45 -4.10 -16.84 -19.82
N ASN A 46 -4.56 -17.75 -18.95
CA ASN A 46 -5.33 -17.34 -17.79
C ASN A 46 -4.44 -16.66 -16.76
N ILE A 47 -4.94 -15.58 -16.20
CA ILE A 47 -4.34 -14.88 -15.04
C ILE A 47 -5.41 -14.64 -13.99
N ALA A 48 -5.05 -14.80 -12.72
CA ALA A 48 -5.99 -14.53 -11.64
C ALA A 48 -5.29 -14.03 -10.36
N TYR A 49 -6.04 -13.33 -9.54
CA TYR A 49 -5.68 -12.95 -8.19
C TYR A 49 -6.76 -13.43 -7.23
N PHE A 50 -6.32 -13.92 -6.08
CA PHE A 50 -7.19 -14.33 -4.99
C PHE A 50 -6.61 -13.87 -3.65
N ALA A 51 -7.42 -13.26 -2.82
CA ALA A 51 -7.18 -13.28 -1.38
C ALA A 51 -7.73 -14.61 -0.83
N SER A 52 -7.09 -15.20 0.16
CA SER A 52 -7.59 -16.40 0.80
C SER A 52 -7.43 -16.38 2.31
N GLY A 53 -8.30 -17.09 2.98
CA GLY A 53 -8.42 -17.20 4.42
C GLY A 53 -9.87 -17.34 4.84
N GLU A 54 -10.09 -17.85 6.03
CA GLU A 54 -11.40 -17.73 6.66
C GLU A 54 -11.49 -16.37 7.37
N PHE A 55 -12.32 -15.49 6.87
CA PHE A 55 -12.54 -14.14 7.39
C PHE A 55 -13.80 -14.13 8.26
N PRO A 56 -13.70 -14.15 9.60
CA PRO A 56 -14.87 -14.13 10.45
C PRO A 56 -15.68 -12.85 10.29
N ILE A 57 -16.98 -13.00 10.16
CA ILE A 57 -17.93 -11.89 10.16
C ILE A 57 -17.95 -11.26 11.55
N ARG A 58 -18.02 -9.95 11.64
CA ARG A 58 -18.09 -9.18 12.87
C ARG A 58 -19.52 -8.75 13.13
N GLU A 59 -19.99 -8.92 14.37
CA GLU A 59 -21.37 -8.65 14.76
C GLU A 59 -21.83 -7.23 14.42
N ASP A 60 -21.02 -6.24 14.74
CA ASP A 60 -21.35 -4.84 14.51
C ASP A 60 -21.31 -4.45 13.02
N LEU A 61 -20.31 -4.93 12.28
CA LEU A 61 -20.21 -4.65 10.84
C LEU A 61 -21.33 -5.33 10.05
N ASP A 62 -21.69 -6.58 10.44
CA ASP A 62 -22.86 -7.29 9.88
C ASP A 62 -24.18 -6.54 10.15
N ALA A 63 -24.26 -5.88 11.29
CA ALA A 63 -25.40 -5.02 11.62
C ALA A 63 -25.34 -3.62 10.98
N GLY A 64 -24.34 -3.32 10.18
CA GLY A 64 -24.13 -2.00 9.55
C GLY A 64 -23.76 -0.92 10.55
N THR A 65 -23.06 -1.25 11.61
CA THR A 65 -22.65 -0.32 12.67
C THR A 65 -21.19 -0.46 13.02
N LEU A 66 -20.61 0.59 13.61
CA LEU A 66 -19.34 0.52 14.32
C LEU A 66 -19.61 0.63 15.82
N HIS A 67 -19.51 -0.48 16.52
CA HIS A 67 -19.74 -0.52 17.96
C HIS A 67 -18.42 -0.27 18.71
N GLY A 68 -18.30 0.88 19.35
CA GLY A 68 -17.07 1.26 20.04
C GLY A 68 -15.95 1.71 19.08
N ASN A 69 -14.76 1.12 19.21
CA ASN A 69 -13.63 1.47 18.36
C ASN A 69 -13.77 0.91 16.94
N PRO A 70 -13.30 1.65 15.91
CA PRO A 70 -13.21 1.13 14.55
C PRO A 70 -12.43 -0.20 14.48
N PRO A 71 -12.69 -1.06 13.47
CA PRO A 71 -12.10 -2.41 13.40
C PRO A 71 -10.57 -2.43 13.25
N TYR A 72 -9.96 -1.33 12.89
CA TYR A 72 -8.50 -1.17 12.82
C TYR A 72 -7.84 -0.75 14.14
N LEU A 73 -8.61 -0.56 15.19
CA LEU A 73 -8.11 -0.33 16.56
C LEU A 73 -8.37 -1.56 17.44
N VAL A 74 -7.80 -1.54 18.65
CA VAL A 74 -8.11 -2.56 19.66
C VAL A 74 -9.58 -2.47 20.02
N ARG A 75 -10.29 -3.57 19.83
CA ARG A 75 -11.73 -3.68 20.08
C ARG A 75 -12.01 -4.15 21.51
N ASP A 76 -13.13 -3.69 22.03
CA ASP A 76 -13.66 -4.19 23.30
C ASP A 76 -14.24 -5.60 23.06
N GLY A 77 -13.68 -6.62 23.69
CA GLY A 77 -14.10 -8.01 23.58
C GLY A 77 -15.15 -8.40 24.65
N THR A 78 -15.95 -7.45 25.13
CA THR A 78 -16.97 -7.70 26.16
C THR A 78 -18.40 -7.76 25.62
N GLY A 79 -18.58 -7.66 24.32
CA GLY A 79 -19.87 -7.88 23.63
C GLY A 79 -20.19 -6.89 22.53
N GLY A 80 -20.88 -7.37 21.49
CA GLY A 80 -21.46 -6.58 20.42
C GLY A 80 -20.52 -6.20 19.27
N ASN A 81 -19.28 -6.67 19.29
CA ASN A 81 -18.29 -6.41 18.22
C ASN A 81 -17.29 -7.57 18.06
N GLU A 82 -17.67 -8.73 18.55
CA GLU A 82 -16.92 -9.98 18.40
C GLU A 82 -17.10 -10.57 16.99
N TRP A 83 -16.42 -11.68 16.77
CA TRP A 83 -16.69 -12.57 15.66
C TRP A 83 -18.02 -13.26 15.87
N LYS A 84 -18.88 -13.22 14.86
CA LYS A 84 -20.23 -13.74 14.92
C LYS A 84 -20.20 -15.27 15.11
N PRO A 85 -20.75 -15.80 16.21
CA PRO A 85 -20.77 -17.25 16.44
C PRO A 85 -21.69 -17.94 15.43
N LEU A 86 -21.35 -19.19 15.10
CA LEU A 86 -22.23 -20.02 14.28
C LEU A 86 -23.57 -20.26 14.97
N GLY A 87 -24.65 -20.09 14.21
CA GLY A 87 -26.03 -20.42 14.69
C GLY A 87 -26.34 -21.92 14.72
N GLY A 88 -25.39 -22.78 14.36
CA GLY A 88 -25.54 -24.22 14.26
C GLY A 88 -24.21 -24.98 14.33
N PRO A 89 -24.21 -26.29 13.96
CA PRO A 89 -22.98 -27.06 13.90
C PRO A 89 -21.97 -26.45 12.94
N GLN A 90 -20.68 -26.51 13.30
CA GLN A 90 -19.60 -26.07 12.40
C GLN A 90 -19.60 -26.89 11.10
N PRO A 91 -19.56 -26.23 9.93
CA PRO A 91 -19.42 -26.91 8.64
C PRO A 91 -18.14 -27.76 8.59
N ALA A 92 -18.21 -28.91 7.92
CA ALA A 92 -17.06 -29.81 7.81
C ALA A 92 -15.92 -29.22 6.95
N ASP A 93 -16.24 -28.26 6.12
CA ASP A 93 -15.34 -27.53 5.22
C ASP A 93 -14.86 -26.19 5.78
N GLN A 94 -15.01 -25.97 7.09
CA GLN A 94 -14.60 -24.74 7.78
C GLN A 94 -13.74 -25.08 9.01
N ALA A 95 -12.66 -24.33 9.22
CA ALA A 95 -11.74 -24.53 10.35
C ALA A 95 -12.14 -23.74 11.59
N VAL A 96 -12.68 -22.51 11.46
CA VAL A 96 -13.05 -21.68 12.61
C VAL A 96 -14.53 -21.85 13.01
N PRO A 97 -14.88 -21.78 14.30
CA PRO A 97 -16.27 -21.98 14.78
C PRO A 97 -17.07 -20.68 14.76
N TYR A 98 -16.93 -19.88 13.72
CA TYR A 98 -17.60 -18.59 13.53
C TYR A 98 -18.22 -18.51 12.15
N GLU A 99 -19.20 -17.61 11.94
CA GLU A 99 -19.63 -17.26 10.60
C GLU A 99 -18.48 -16.59 9.85
N VAL A 100 -18.23 -17.02 8.63
CA VAL A 100 -17.15 -16.49 7.78
C VAL A 100 -17.70 -15.89 6.49
N VAL A 101 -16.98 -14.95 5.95
CA VAL A 101 -17.27 -14.41 4.61
C VAL A 101 -17.19 -15.54 3.60
N PRO A 102 -18.25 -15.78 2.79
CA PRO A 102 -18.23 -16.81 1.77
C PRO A 102 -17.04 -16.63 0.81
N PHE A 103 -16.36 -17.72 0.45
CA PHE A 103 -15.17 -17.66 -0.43
C PHE A 103 -15.43 -16.87 -1.72
N ALA A 104 -16.62 -16.98 -2.31
CA ALA A 104 -16.98 -16.24 -3.51
C ALA A 104 -17.06 -14.70 -3.32
N GLN A 105 -17.12 -14.23 -2.08
CA GLN A 105 -17.16 -12.81 -1.72
C GLN A 105 -15.80 -12.28 -1.24
N VAL A 106 -14.83 -13.17 -1.02
CA VAL A 106 -13.45 -12.77 -0.72
C VAL A 106 -12.84 -12.12 -1.98
N PRO A 107 -12.04 -11.07 -1.86
CA PRO A 107 -11.48 -10.36 -3.01
C PRO A 107 -10.78 -11.28 -3.99
N GLN A 108 -11.23 -11.30 -5.22
CA GLN A 108 -10.68 -12.11 -6.30
C GLN A 108 -10.98 -11.51 -7.67
N ILE A 109 -10.11 -11.80 -8.62
CA ILE A 109 -10.32 -11.44 -10.03
C ILE A 109 -9.76 -12.54 -10.91
N GLU A 110 -10.50 -12.92 -11.95
CA GLU A 110 -10.11 -13.91 -12.95
C GLU A 110 -10.18 -13.28 -14.34
N ASN A 111 -9.14 -13.43 -15.13
CA ASN A 111 -9.05 -12.95 -16.50
C ASN A 111 -9.59 -11.51 -16.67
N PRO A 112 -9.03 -10.51 -15.94
CA PRO A 112 -9.53 -9.14 -16.04
C PRO A 112 -9.44 -8.63 -17.48
N ALA A 113 -10.42 -7.83 -17.90
CA ALA A 113 -10.44 -7.24 -19.23
C ALA A 113 -9.22 -6.35 -19.54
N ALA A 114 -8.54 -5.87 -18.52
CA ALA A 114 -7.28 -5.14 -18.65
C ALA A 114 -6.09 -6.04 -19.00
N HIS A 115 -6.20 -7.36 -18.87
CA HIS A 115 -5.16 -8.37 -19.03
C HIS A 115 -3.97 -8.23 -18.06
N TRP A 116 -4.15 -7.52 -16.96
CA TRP A 116 -3.18 -7.40 -15.87
C TRP A 116 -3.88 -7.07 -14.55
N TRP A 117 -3.19 -7.32 -13.46
CA TRP A 117 -3.58 -6.92 -12.12
C TRP A 117 -2.32 -6.64 -11.29
N VAL A 118 -2.47 -5.95 -10.16
CA VAL A 118 -1.36 -5.62 -9.25
C VAL A 118 -1.76 -5.98 -7.83
N ASN A 119 -0.87 -6.66 -7.14
CA ASN A 119 -0.87 -6.76 -5.69
C ASN A 119 0.53 -6.47 -5.15
N ALA A 120 0.61 -5.51 -4.26
CA ALA A 120 1.81 -5.13 -3.52
C ALA A 120 1.46 -4.90 -2.04
N ASN A 121 0.66 -5.78 -1.47
CA ASN A 121 0.02 -5.63 -0.15
C ASN A 121 -0.82 -4.33 -0.06
N ASN A 122 -1.40 -3.93 -1.17
CA ASN A 122 -2.33 -2.82 -1.23
C ASN A 122 -3.75 -3.29 -0.87
N ASP A 123 -4.58 -2.34 -0.53
CA ASP A 123 -5.99 -2.55 -0.25
C ASP A 123 -6.71 -3.13 -1.49
N PRO A 124 -7.24 -4.35 -1.42
CA PRO A 124 -7.86 -4.98 -2.58
C PRO A 124 -9.28 -4.53 -2.86
N ILE A 125 -9.94 -3.84 -1.93
CA ILE A 125 -11.34 -3.42 -2.03
C ILE A 125 -11.55 -1.92 -1.82
N GLY A 126 -10.56 -1.19 -1.36
CA GLY A 126 -10.62 0.26 -1.19
C GLY A 126 -11.00 0.75 0.21
N ASN A 127 -11.25 -0.15 1.17
CA ASN A 127 -11.78 0.19 2.50
C ASN A 127 -10.86 1.07 3.38
N THR A 128 -9.64 1.33 2.93
CA THR A 128 -8.75 2.29 3.58
C THR A 128 -8.73 3.66 2.90
N ALA A 129 -9.46 3.84 1.80
CA ALA A 129 -9.43 5.08 1.02
C ALA A 129 -10.02 6.26 1.79
N ASP A 130 -11.10 6.05 2.51
CA ASP A 130 -11.77 7.07 3.34
C ASP A 130 -11.83 6.73 4.84
N ASN A 131 -11.53 5.48 5.21
CA ASN A 131 -11.63 4.86 6.53
C ASN A 131 -13.08 4.63 7.00
N ASP A 132 -14.00 4.46 6.08
CA ASP A 132 -15.33 3.96 6.39
C ASP A 132 -15.42 2.47 6.02
N PRO A 133 -15.45 1.55 6.98
CA PRO A 133 -15.55 0.12 6.69
C PRO A 133 -16.99 -0.35 6.41
N LEU A 134 -17.95 0.55 6.33
CA LEU A 134 -19.37 0.23 6.15
C LEU A 134 -19.88 0.46 4.72
N ASP A 135 -19.12 1.16 3.89
CA ASP A 135 -19.57 1.54 2.54
C ASP A 135 -18.96 0.71 1.41
N GLU A 136 -18.10 -0.27 1.72
CA GLU A 136 -17.52 -1.14 0.71
C GLU A 136 -18.53 -2.11 0.09
N ALA A 137 -18.16 -2.62 -1.11
CA ALA A 137 -18.99 -3.49 -1.94
C ALA A 137 -19.44 -4.80 -1.28
N LEU A 138 -18.82 -5.18 -0.17
CA LEU A 138 -19.19 -6.34 0.65
C LEU A 138 -20.05 -5.92 1.84
N ALA A 139 -20.83 -4.88 1.68
CA ALA A 139 -21.77 -4.36 2.69
C ALA A 139 -22.63 -5.50 3.29
N GLY A 140 -22.73 -5.51 4.62
CA GLY A 140 -23.43 -6.54 5.38
C GLY A 140 -22.54 -7.69 5.87
N THR A 141 -21.38 -7.92 5.27
CA THR A 141 -20.39 -8.86 5.79
C THR A 141 -19.19 -8.17 6.44
N GLY A 142 -19.04 -6.85 6.16
CA GLY A 142 -18.02 -5.99 6.75
C GLY A 142 -16.61 -6.59 6.72
N PRO A 143 -16.09 -7.08 5.58
CA PRO A 143 -14.78 -7.68 5.54
C PRO A 143 -13.74 -6.58 5.66
N TYR A 144 -13.44 -6.25 6.88
CA TYR A 144 -12.30 -5.45 7.17
C TYR A 144 -11.05 -6.31 7.10
N LEU A 145 -10.29 -6.19 6.02
CA LEU A 145 -9.18 -7.08 5.76
C LEU A 145 -7.89 -6.65 6.45
N SER A 146 -7.57 -5.38 6.50
CA SER A 146 -6.38 -4.87 7.21
C SER A 146 -6.36 -3.34 7.30
N PRO A 147 -5.82 -2.74 8.38
CA PRO A 147 -5.67 -1.29 8.50
C PRO A 147 -4.41 -0.71 7.86
N GLY A 148 -3.46 -1.52 7.43
CA GLY A 148 -2.11 -1.08 7.13
C GLY A 148 -1.63 -1.41 5.72
N TYR A 149 -2.43 -1.13 4.69
CA TYR A 149 -2.02 -1.37 3.31
C TYR A 149 -1.06 -0.31 2.79
N ASP A 150 -0.02 -0.79 2.07
CA ASP A 150 0.94 0.05 1.35
C ASP A 150 0.41 0.36 -0.06
N GLU A 151 0.09 1.63 -0.32
CA GLU A 151 -0.42 2.06 -1.62
C GLU A 151 0.69 2.51 -2.59
N PHE A 152 1.87 2.88 -2.09
CA PHE A 152 2.91 3.50 -2.91
C PHE A 152 3.52 2.53 -3.91
N ARG A 153 3.81 1.31 -3.50
CA ARG A 153 4.35 0.27 -4.40
C ARG A 153 3.35 -0.11 -5.48
N ALA A 154 2.10 -0.35 -5.12
CA ALA A 154 1.03 -0.67 -6.07
C ALA A 154 0.80 0.45 -7.08
N ALA A 155 0.85 1.71 -6.63
CA ALA A 155 0.73 2.88 -7.50
C ALA A 155 1.88 2.94 -8.52
N ARG A 156 3.13 2.70 -8.07
CA ARG A 156 4.28 2.70 -8.97
C ARG A 156 4.27 1.54 -9.96
N ILE A 157 3.97 0.33 -9.52
CA ILE A 157 3.83 -0.83 -10.40
C ILE A 157 2.76 -0.57 -11.46
N THR A 158 1.62 -0.01 -11.06
CA THR A 158 0.52 0.36 -11.98
C THR A 158 0.98 1.41 -12.99
N GLU A 159 1.73 2.43 -12.57
CA GLU A 159 2.29 3.45 -13.45
C GLU A 159 3.23 2.82 -14.50
N LEU A 160 4.12 1.92 -14.08
CA LEU A 160 5.05 1.23 -14.98
C LEU A 160 4.34 0.32 -15.97
N ILE A 161 3.39 -0.51 -15.53
CA ILE A 161 2.59 -1.36 -16.40
C ILE A 161 1.84 -0.53 -17.45
N LYS A 162 1.15 0.54 -17.01
CA LYS A 162 0.41 1.41 -17.91
C LYS A 162 1.30 2.14 -18.90
N SER A 163 2.49 2.54 -18.49
CA SER A 163 3.48 3.15 -19.37
C SER A 163 3.97 2.16 -20.42
N GLU A 164 4.31 0.94 -20.02
CA GLU A 164 4.78 -0.11 -20.94
C GLU A 164 3.72 -0.45 -21.98
N LEU A 165 2.46 -0.52 -21.56
CA LEU A 165 1.31 -0.75 -22.43
C LEU A 165 0.86 0.49 -23.24
N ASN A 166 1.59 1.60 -23.18
CA ASN A 166 1.26 2.87 -23.86
C ASN A 166 -0.13 3.43 -23.48
N LEU A 167 -0.60 3.14 -22.26
CA LEU A 167 -1.88 3.65 -21.75
C LEU A 167 -1.76 5.01 -21.07
N ILE A 168 -0.55 5.41 -20.72
CA ILE A 168 -0.20 6.73 -20.16
C ILE A 168 1.13 7.21 -20.75
N PRO A 169 1.44 8.50 -20.70
CA PRO A 169 2.77 9.00 -21.04
C PRO A 169 3.87 8.34 -20.20
N THR A 170 5.02 8.10 -20.81
CA THR A 170 6.17 7.52 -20.14
C THR A 170 6.64 8.40 -18.97
N PRO A 171 6.70 7.86 -17.74
CA PRO A 171 7.20 8.61 -16.61
C PRO A 171 8.68 8.98 -16.76
N PRO A 172 9.13 10.11 -16.22
CA PRO A 172 10.54 10.50 -16.26
C PRO A 172 11.44 9.38 -15.70
N GLY A 173 12.52 9.09 -16.41
CA GLY A 173 13.50 8.07 -16.00
C GLY A 173 13.12 6.63 -16.34
N THR A 174 11.99 6.41 -17.03
CA THR A 174 11.60 5.09 -17.58
C THR A 174 11.83 5.03 -19.08
N PRO A 175 12.20 3.87 -19.66
CA PRO A 175 12.19 3.68 -21.11
C PRO A 175 10.77 3.80 -21.68
N PRO A 176 10.62 4.19 -22.95
CA PRO A 176 9.33 4.13 -23.63
C PRO A 176 8.83 2.70 -23.73
N GLY A 177 7.53 2.51 -23.51
CA GLY A 177 6.88 1.22 -23.69
C GLY A 177 6.71 0.82 -25.15
N ASP A 178 6.66 -0.46 -25.43
CA ASP A 178 6.40 -1.00 -26.78
C ASP A 178 4.98 -1.58 -26.94
N GLY A 179 4.18 -1.52 -25.88
CA GLY A 179 2.80 -2.01 -25.85
C GLY A 179 2.66 -3.47 -25.40
N VAL A 180 3.76 -4.11 -25.03
CA VAL A 180 3.81 -5.51 -24.57
C VAL A 180 4.63 -5.58 -23.28
N ILE A 181 4.26 -6.46 -22.36
CA ILE A 181 5.04 -6.72 -21.15
C ILE A 181 5.82 -8.01 -21.34
N SER A 182 7.13 -7.89 -21.45
CA SER A 182 8.06 -9.01 -21.53
C SER A 182 8.64 -9.39 -20.16
N MET A 183 9.38 -10.49 -20.08
CA MET A 183 10.13 -10.87 -18.88
C MET A 183 11.16 -9.78 -18.51
N ALA A 184 11.86 -9.21 -19.51
CA ALA A 184 12.83 -8.14 -19.28
C ALA A 184 12.19 -6.88 -18.70
N ASP A 185 10.95 -6.56 -19.08
CA ASP A 185 10.19 -5.45 -18.49
C ASP A 185 9.83 -5.72 -17.04
N MET A 186 9.44 -6.94 -16.72
CA MET A 186 9.16 -7.35 -15.34
C MET A 186 10.43 -7.28 -14.46
N GLU A 187 11.58 -7.73 -14.98
CA GLU A 187 12.87 -7.60 -14.28
C GLU A 187 13.24 -6.12 -14.04
N ARG A 188 13.05 -5.27 -15.04
CA ARG A 188 13.26 -3.82 -14.93
C ARG A 188 12.31 -3.17 -13.93
N MET A 189 11.02 -3.54 -13.95
CA MET A 189 10.03 -3.05 -12.99
C MET A 189 10.37 -3.47 -11.56
N GLN A 190 10.89 -4.67 -11.37
CA GLN A 190 11.31 -5.17 -10.06
C GLN A 190 12.53 -4.42 -9.51
N ALA A 191 13.39 -3.91 -10.39
CA ALA A 191 14.56 -3.11 -10.02
C ALA A 191 14.28 -1.61 -9.88
N ASP A 192 13.01 -1.17 -10.07
CA ASP A 192 12.65 0.24 -9.99
C ASP A 192 12.83 0.82 -8.59
N VAL A 193 13.48 1.98 -8.50
CA VAL A 193 13.84 2.65 -7.25
C VAL A 193 13.13 3.99 -7.06
N ASN A 194 12.02 4.23 -7.77
CA ASN A 194 11.30 5.48 -7.68
C ASN A 194 10.48 5.60 -6.40
N GLN A 195 10.65 6.69 -5.67
CA GLN A 195 9.94 6.97 -4.42
C GLN A 195 8.63 7.73 -4.67
N MET A 196 7.52 7.03 -4.67
CA MET A 196 6.20 7.63 -4.88
C MET A 196 5.79 8.60 -3.78
N GLU A 197 6.15 8.32 -2.53
CA GLU A 197 5.96 9.25 -1.40
C GLU A 197 6.77 10.52 -1.57
N GLY A 198 7.99 10.41 -2.09
CA GLY A 198 8.82 11.56 -2.47
C GLY A 198 8.17 12.43 -3.53
N LYS A 199 7.63 11.79 -4.57
CA LYS A 199 6.86 12.45 -5.63
C LYS A 199 5.64 13.21 -5.10
N ARG A 200 5.02 12.72 -4.03
CA ARG A 200 3.87 13.35 -3.38
C ARG A 200 4.25 14.46 -2.41
N LEU A 201 5.34 14.32 -1.66
CA LEU A 201 5.66 15.21 -0.54
C LEU A 201 6.76 16.24 -0.83
N ALA A 202 7.75 15.93 -1.69
CA ALA A 202 8.82 16.88 -1.97
C ALA A 202 8.33 18.23 -2.52
N PRO A 203 7.26 18.31 -3.35
CA PRO A 203 6.72 19.60 -3.76
C PRO A 203 6.28 20.50 -2.61
N TYR A 204 5.81 19.95 -1.49
CA TYR A 204 5.45 20.74 -0.31
C TYR A 204 6.67 21.34 0.38
N PHE A 205 7.80 20.62 0.43
CA PHE A 205 9.05 21.17 0.95
C PHE A 205 9.57 22.29 0.08
N VAL A 206 9.57 22.10 -1.24
CA VAL A 206 9.96 23.13 -2.20
C VAL A 206 9.07 24.36 -2.07
N GLY A 207 7.75 24.19 -2.09
CA GLY A 207 6.79 25.27 -1.97
C GLY A 207 6.86 26.01 -0.63
N ALA A 208 7.19 25.34 0.47
CA ALA A 208 7.37 25.99 1.76
C ALA A 208 8.57 26.95 1.78
N VAL A 209 9.68 26.54 1.16
CA VAL A 209 10.87 27.40 1.03
C VAL A 209 10.59 28.57 0.08
N ASP A 210 9.93 28.31 -1.05
CA ASP A 210 9.55 29.36 -2.00
C ASP A 210 8.65 30.41 -1.34
N ARG A 211 7.64 29.97 -0.57
CA ARG A 211 6.75 30.86 0.18
C ARG A 211 7.50 31.71 1.21
N ALA A 212 8.50 31.15 1.89
CA ALA A 212 9.31 31.92 2.84
C ALA A 212 10.14 33.02 2.17
N GLY A 213 10.41 32.89 0.88
CA GLY A 213 11.11 33.91 0.06
C GLY A 213 10.23 34.97 -0.55
N LEU A 214 8.90 34.86 -0.46
CA LEU A 214 7.98 35.84 -1.05
C LEU A 214 7.97 37.15 -0.27
N GLY A 215 7.77 38.27 -1.01
CA GLY A 215 7.49 39.57 -0.38
C GLY A 215 6.23 39.49 0.46
N GLY A 216 6.35 39.86 1.74
CA GLY A 216 5.23 39.77 2.70
C GLY A 216 5.15 38.45 3.47
N ALA A 217 6.09 37.52 3.30
CA ALA A 217 6.18 36.34 4.13
C ALA A 217 6.37 36.71 5.61
N PRO A 218 5.76 35.97 6.57
CA PRO A 218 6.00 36.21 7.99
C PRO A 218 7.49 36.21 8.34
N ALA A 219 7.96 37.19 9.12
CA ALA A 219 9.38 37.28 9.47
C ALA A 219 9.96 36.00 10.10
N ALA A 220 9.14 35.24 10.83
CA ALA A 220 9.52 33.98 11.42
C ALA A 220 9.87 32.92 10.34
N LEU A 221 9.27 32.96 9.14
CA LEU A 221 9.57 32.09 8.04
C LEU A 221 10.75 32.61 7.20
N SER A 222 10.74 33.90 6.83
CA SER A 222 11.81 34.46 6.01
C SER A 222 13.18 34.46 6.71
N SER A 223 13.20 34.53 8.03
CA SER A 223 14.43 34.45 8.85
C SER A 223 15.10 33.06 8.81
N LEU A 224 14.37 32.01 8.40
CA LEU A 224 14.92 30.66 8.26
C LEU A 224 15.68 30.47 6.94
N LEU A 225 15.49 31.37 5.99
CA LEU A 225 16.16 31.28 4.71
C LEU A 225 17.66 31.56 4.87
N ASN A 226 18.44 30.64 4.36
CA ASN A 226 19.89 30.75 4.28
C ASN A 226 20.37 29.97 3.03
N PRO A 227 21.63 30.10 2.61
CA PRO A 227 22.15 29.41 1.42
C PRO A 227 21.98 27.89 1.45
N THR A 228 22.09 27.25 2.63
CA THR A 228 21.93 25.80 2.78
C THR A 228 20.48 25.35 2.53
N ILE A 229 19.51 26.09 3.03
CA ILE A 229 18.07 25.79 2.81
C ILE A 229 17.71 25.99 1.34
N ILE A 230 18.26 27.05 0.70
CA ILE A 230 18.04 27.31 -0.72
C ILE A 230 18.69 26.19 -1.58
N ASP A 231 19.90 25.73 -1.24
CA ASP A 231 20.55 24.61 -1.93
C ASP A 231 19.72 23.31 -1.78
N ALA A 232 19.28 22.99 -0.56
CA ALA A 232 18.41 21.83 -0.32
C ALA A 232 17.11 21.89 -1.14
N ARG A 233 16.47 23.06 -1.19
CA ARG A 233 15.28 23.30 -2.04
C ARG A 233 15.56 23.03 -3.51
N ASN A 234 16.69 23.56 -4.04
CA ASN A 234 17.05 23.40 -5.44
C ASN A 234 17.34 21.93 -5.79
N ARG A 235 17.99 21.20 -4.90
CA ARG A 235 18.22 19.75 -5.04
C ARG A 235 16.91 18.96 -5.06
N LEU A 236 15.98 19.24 -4.15
CA LEU A 236 14.66 18.62 -4.16
C LEU A 236 13.85 18.98 -5.42
N ALA A 237 13.98 20.19 -5.94
CA ALA A 237 13.28 20.62 -7.16
C ALA A 237 13.82 19.97 -8.45
N SER A 238 15.07 19.50 -8.44
CA SER A 238 15.69 18.79 -9.57
C SER A 238 15.70 17.28 -9.41
N TRP A 239 15.15 16.76 -8.31
CA TRP A 239 15.08 15.34 -8.04
C TRP A 239 14.12 14.61 -8.97
N THR A 240 14.55 13.49 -9.56
CA THR A 240 13.70 12.64 -10.40
C THR A 240 12.85 11.66 -9.58
N TYR A 241 12.94 11.74 -8.27
CA TYR A 241 12.32 10.83 -7.28
C TYR A 241 12.93 9.43 -7.26
N ASN A 242 14.00 9.18 -7.98
CA ASN A 242 14.76 7.95 -7.87
C ASN A 242 15.61 7.97 -6.59
N ALA A 243 15.71 6.83 -5.95
CA ALA A 243 16.58 6.58 -4.80
C ALA A 243 17.68 5.59 -5.23
N PRO A 244 18.77 6.05 -5.86
CA PRO A 244 19.80 5.16 -6.33
C PRO A 244 20.37 4.35 -5.17
N ALA A 245 20.37 3.02 -5.31
CA ALA A 245 20.90 2.11 -4.32
C ALA A 245 22.36 1.81 -4.65
N GLY A 246 23.26 2.30 -3.81
CA GLY A 246 24.66 1.87 -3.80
C GLY A 246 25.39 1.94 -5.15
N PHE A 247 26.26 2.86 -5.25
CA PHE A 247 27.22 2.90 -6.33
C PHE A 247 28.15 1.68 -6.15
N ASP A 248 28.44 0.95 -7.20
CA ASP A 248 29.33 -0.23 -7.22
C ASP A 248 28.76 -1.55 -6.69
N THR A 249 27.45 -1.80 -6.78
CA THR A 249 26.91 -3.15 -6.55
C THR A 249 27.16 -4.06 -7.76
N PRO A 250 27.33 -5.39 -7.56
CA PRO A 250 27.44 -6.33 -8.67
C PRO A 250 26.23 -6.21 -9.62
N GLY A 251 26.48 -5.81 -10.86
CA GLY A 251 25.44 -5.53 -11.87
C GLY A 251 25.21 -4.05 -12.16
N ASP A 252 25.72 -3.15 -11.34
CA ASP A 252 25.81 -1.73 -11.65
C ASP A 252 27.03 -1.50 -12.56
N PRO A 253 26.88 -0.90 -13.75
CA PRO A 253 27.98 -0.77 -14.73
C PRO A 253 29.02 0.31 -14.37
N GLY A 254 29.21 0.68 -13.10
CA GLY A 254 30.36 1.47 -12.69
C GLY A 254 30.04 2.88 -12.17
N THR A 255 30.81 3.87 -12.58
CA THR A 255 30.78 5.24 -12.03
C THR A 255 29.38 5.87 -12.10
N PRO A 256 28.84 6.39 -10.98
CA PRO A 256 27.52 7.01 -10.96
C PRO A 256 27.41 8.16 -11.96
N THR A 257 26.30 8.24 -12.63
CA THR A 257 25.96 9.36 -13.50
C THR A 257 25.77 10.66 -12.70
N ALA A 258 25.86 11.79 -13.35
CA ALA A 258 25.60 13.08 -12.71
C ALA A 258 24.20 13.16 -12.10
N GLN A 259 23.19 12.54 -12.75
CA GLN A 259 21.83 12.53 -12.25
C GLN A 259 21.67 11.61 -11.02
N GLU A 260 22.29 10.45 -11.00
CA GLU A 260 22.29 9.59 -9.82
C GLU A 260 22.91 10.25 -8.59
N LEU A 261 23.99 11.03 -8.79
CA LEU A 261 24.57 11.82 -7.69
C LEU A 261 23.59 12.89 -7.18
N VAL A 262 22.89 13.58 -8.07
CA VAL A 262 21.84 14.56 -7.70
C VAL A 262 20.72 13.86 -6.93
N ASP A 263 20.22 12.75 -7.45
CA ASP A 263 19.12 12.00 -6.87
C ASP A 263 19.48 11.40 -5.51
N SER A 264 20.70 10.88 -5.33
CA SER A 264 21.18 10.34 -4.06
C SER A 264 21.17 11.40 -2.96
N VAL A 265 21.67 12.62 -3.27
CA VAL A 265 21.68 13.72 -2.30
C VAL A 265 20.26 14.20 -2.01
N ALA A 266 19.40 14.34 -3.03
CA ALA A 266 18.02 14.76 -2.87
C ALA A 266 17.21 13.73 -2.04
N THR A 267 17.40 12.44 -2.30
CA THR A 267 16.82 11.33 -1.51
C THR A 267 17.20 11.43 -0.04
N THR A 268 18.47 11.69 0.25
CA THR A 268 18.97 11.84 1.63
C THR A 268 18.31 13.04 2.32
N ILE A 269 18.25 14.19 1.64
CA ILE A 269 17.60 15.40 2.16
C ILE A 269 16.13 15.12 2.44
N TYR A 270 15.43 14.48 1.50
CA TYR A 270 14.01 14.15 1.63
C TYR A 270 13.76 13.23 2.82
N ASN A 271 14.48 12.11 2.93
CA ASN A 271 14.25 11.13 3.99
C ASN A 271 14.48 11.72 5.39
N VAL A 272 15.50 12.58 5.54
CA VAL A 272 15.72 13.29 6.81
C VAL A 272 14.62 14.31 7.08
N ALA A 273 14.20 15.05 6.06
CA ALA A 273 13.20 16.11 6.20
C ALA A 273 11.82 15.53 6.52
N VAL A 274 11.38 14.47 5.82
CA VAL A 274 10.06 13.85 6.06
C VAL A 274 9.98 13.22 7.44
N GLY A 275 11.02 12.51 7.87
CA GLY A 275 11.07 11.95 9.23
C GLY A 275 10.95 13.03 10.31
N ARG A 276 11.68 14.13 10.17
CA ARG A 276 11.58 15.26 11.11
C ARG A 276 10.24 15.99 11.06
N LEU A 277 9.65 16.09 9.87
CA LEU A 277 8.33 16.71 9.73
C LEU A 277 7.26 15.85 10.40
N MET A 278 7.27 14.55 10.20
CA MET A 278 6.36 13.62 10.89
C MET A 278 6.46 13.75 12.41
N ASN A 279 7.69 13.74 12.95
CA ASN A 279 7.92 13.92 14.39
C ASN A 279 7.31 15.22 14.92
N ARG A 280 7.56 16.33 14.25
CA ARG A 280 7.08 17.63 14.69
C ARG A 280 5.57 17.78 14.52
N THR A 281 4.98 17.05 13.58
CA THR A 281 3.53 17.13 13.31
C THR A 281 2.74 16.24 14.27
N PHE A 282 3.22 15.04 14.56
CA PHE A 282 2.43 14.03 15.25
C PHE A 282 2.91 13.70 16.66
N ASP A 283 4.23 13.60 16.90
CA ASP A 283 4.76 13.01 18.13
C ASP A 283 4.31 13.74 19.40
N ALA A 284 4.40 15.06 19.42
CA ALA A 284 4.03 15.84 20.60
C ALA A 284 2.54 15.68 20.94
N ARG A 285 1.67 15.59 19.94
CA ARG A 285 0.24 15.42 20.12
C ARG A 285 -0.10 14.00 20.57
N LEU A 286 0.48 13.00 19.91
CA LEU A 286 0.24 11.60 20.25
C LEU A 286 0.80 11.26 21.64
N ALA A 287 1.96 11.79 21.99
CA ALA A 287 2.52 11.63 23.33
C ALA A 287 1.63 12.23 24.41
N ALA A 288 1.00 13.36 24.15
CA ALA A 288 0.04 13.98 25.08
C ALA A 288 -1.20 13.11 25.33
N GLU A 289 -1.57 12.28 24.35
CA GLU A 289 -2.68 11.31 24.44
C GLU A 289 -2.22 9.92 24.91
N GLY A 290 -0.95 9.75 25.31
CA GLY A 290 -0.39 8.47 25.74
C GLY A 290 -0.17 7.45 24.62
N ILE A 291 -0.19 7.89 23.37
CA ILE A 291 -0.04 7.02 22.19
C ILE A 291 1.43 7.04 21.74
N GLY A 292 2.07 5.86 21.80
CA GLY A 292 3.41 5.69 21.24
C GLY A 292 3.36 5.68 19.72
N TYR A 293 4.06 6.61 19.08
CA TYR A 293 4.16 6.68 17.60
C TYR A 293 5.52 6.16 17.12
N ARG A 294 5.51 5.34 16.09
CA ARG A 294 6.74 4.92 15.40
C ARG A 294 6.92 5.74 14.14
N GLN A 295 8.02 6.49 14.10
CA GLN A 295 8.43 7.27 12.92
C GLN A 295 8.67 6.37 11.71
N GLY A 296 8.42 6.91 10.52
CA GLY A 296 8.78 6.25 9.26
C GLY A 296 7.84 5.14 8.84
N THR A 297 6.63 5.08 9.41
CA THR A 297 5.61 4.16 8.95
C THR A 297 4.86 4.73 7.75
N THR A 298 4.37 3.85 6.89
CA THR A 298 3.52 4.22 5.75
C THR A 298 2.30 5.02 6.20
N GLU A 299 1.71 4.68 7.33
CA GLU A 299 0.57 5.39 7.94
C GLU A 299 0.91 6.83 8.31
N GLY A 300 2.11 7.06 8.84
CA GLY A 300 2.57 8.41 9.15
C GLY A 300 2.73 9.28 7.91
N VAL A 301 3.28 8.73 6.84
CA VAL A 301 3.41 9.40 5.54
C VAL A 301 2.04 9.67 4.94
N ARG A 302 1.12 8.72 4.96
CA ARG A 302 -0.28 8.88 4.50
C ARG A 302 -1.00 9.96 5.30
N GLY A 303 -0.88 9.93 6.63
CA GLY A 303 -1.43 10.96 7.51
C GLY A 303 -0.90 12.35 7.16
N LEU A 304 0.40 12.47 6.91
CA LEU A 304 1.02 13.73 6.50
C LEU A 304 0.50 14.22 5.15
N ILE A 305 0.39 13.35 4.15
CA ILE A 305 -0.19 13.67 2.84
C ILE A 305 -1.63 14.17 3.00
N ARG A 306 -2.46 13.50 3.81
CA ARG A 306 -3.84 13.93 4.07
C ARG A 306 -3.93 15.31 4.72
N VAL A 307 -3.07 15.58 5.70
CA VAL A 307 -3.03 16.90 6.35
C VAL A 307 -2.61 17.98 5.34
N LEU A 308 -1.53 17.77 4.61
CA LEU A 308 -1.00 18.74 3.67
C LEU A 308 -1.94 18.98 2.47
N SER A 309 -2.61 17.96 1.97
CA SER A 309 -3.56 18.09 0.85
C SER A 309 -4.83 18.85 1.22
N ARG A 310 -5.19 18.92 2.51
CA ARG A 310 -6.36 19.65 3.00
C ARG A 310 -6.06 21.11 3.40
N VAL A 311 -4.80 21.44 3.56
CA VAL A 311 -4.37 22.83 3.80
C VAL A 311 -4.10 23.44 2.42
N PRO A 312 -4.98 24.30 1.90
CA PRO A 312 -4.68 24.96 0.65
C PRO A 312 -3.39 25.78 0.84
N PHE A 313 -2.43 25.55 -0.06
CA PHE A 313 -1.33 26.49 -0.25
C PHE A 313 -1.93 27.78 -0.84
N THR A 314 -2.68 28.51 -0.06
CA THR A 314 -3.06 29.87 -0.41
C THR A 314 -1.80 30.70 -0.26
N GLY A 315 -1.18 30.95 -1.38
CA GLY A 315 -0.12 31.92 -1.54
C GLY A 315 -0.59 33.31 -1.15
#